data_a06bc1d10576be5ac2f3f8cb64044a68
#
_entry.id   a06bc1d10576be5ac2f3f8cb64044a68
#
_cell.length_a   1.000
_cell.length_b   1.000
_cell.length_c   1.000
_cell.angle_alpha   90.00
_cell.angle_beta   90.00
_cell.angle_gamma   90.00
#
_symmetry.space_group_name_H-M   'P 1'
#
loop_
_entity.id
_entity.type
_entity.pdbx_description
1 polymer ?
#
loop_
_entity_poly.entity_id
_entity_poly.type
_entity_poly.pdbx_seq_one_letter_code
_entity_poly.pdbx_strand_id
1 'polypeptide(L)'
;MKVDQYHIPVLLNKATEALISDPSGFYVDVTFGGGGHSRAILDQIDNGKLLAFDQDADASVNHITDDRFSLVRQNFRNIQNVLEAFGNGVPVGILADLGVSSYQFDNPERGFSFRFDERLDMRMNKDAALDACDLLNTYDKGQLENIFSQFGDFKAVESKRLTSNIIEARIKNKLTTTQDLVSCIEFLVPQKVKNQFLARVFQSIRIEVNQELNALVEFLNQLPKVLKNEGIVSIITYHSLEDRLVKNFFKTGNCKGDLEKDFFGNVSKPFDLVNKKPIVPDDAEIKLNPRARSAKLRSAKKRK
;
A
#
# COMPACT_ATOMS: atom_id res chain seq x y z
N MET A 1 32.82 0.83 3.49
CA MET A 1 31.52 1.29 3.01
C MET A 1 30.82 0.09 2.39
N LYS A 2 29.79 -0.47 3.05
CA LYS A 2 28.93 -1.46 2.39
C LYS A 2 28.13 -0.68 1.35
N VAL A 3 28.29 -1.05 0.08
CA VAL A 3 27.41 -0.59 -0.99
C VAL A 3 26.01 -1.04 -0.57
N ASP A 4 25.15 -0.09 -0.20
CA ASP A 4 23.74 -0.36 0.07
C ASP A 4 23.21 -1.10 -1.15
N GLN A 5 22.74 -2.33 -0.93
CA GLN A 5 22.02 -3.07 -1.94
C GLN A 5 20.74 -2.26 -2.22
N TYR A 6 20.81 -1.42 -3.25
CA TYR A 6 19.65 -0.66 -3.71
C TYR A 6 18.51 -1.65 -3.93
N HIS A 7 17.48 -1.50 -3.13
CA HIS A 7 16.28 -2.30 -3.29
C HIS A 7 15.69 -2.02 -4.66
N ILE A 8 15.68 -3.04 -5.52
CA ILE A 8 15.08 -2.94 -6.85
C ILE A 8 13.55 -2.81 -6.66
N PRO A 9 12.92 -1.72 -7.12
CA PRO A 9 11.48 -1.56 -7.01
C PRO A 9 10.75 -2.68 -7.75
N VAL A 10 9.63 -3.11 -7.17
CA VAL A 10 8.85 -4.23 -7.72
C VAL A 10 8.19 -3.81 -9.02
N LEU A 11 8.28 -4.67 -10.05
CA LEU A 11 7.69 -4.45 -11.39
C LEU A 11 8.08 -3.12 -12.03
N LEU A 12 9.29 -2.59 -11.73
CA LEU A 12 9.76 -1.26 -12.11
C LEU A 12 9.49 -0.93 -13.58
N ASN A 13 10.09 -1.71 -14.48
CA ASN A 13 9.98 -1.47 -15.92
C ASN A 13 8.53 -1.59 -16.42
N LYS A 14 7.80 -2.60 -15.93
CA LYS A 14 6.41 -2.84 -16.31
C LYS A 14 5.48 -1.73 -15.86
N ALA A 15 5.72 -1.15 -14.69
CA ALA A 15 4.92 -0.06 -14.16
C ALA A 15 5.18 1.25 -14.91
N THR A 16 6.45 1.58 -15.20
CA THR A 16 6.82 2.80 -15.93
C THR A 16 6.47 2.72 -17.42
N GLU A 17 6.72 1.59 -18.10
CA GLU A 17 6.29 1.34 -19.48
C GLU A 17 4.77 1.50 -19.66
N ALA A 18 3.98 1.01 -18.71
CA ALA A 18 2.53 1.15 -18.76
C ALA A 18 2.06 2.57 -18.48
N LEU A 19 2.82 3.34 -17.69
CA LEU A 19 2.44 4.66 -17.18
C LEU A 19 2.77 5.79 -18.18
N ILE A 20 3.99 5.76 -18.74
CA ILE A 20 4.52 6.91 -19.48
C ILE A 20 4.00 6.91 -20.92
N SER A 21 3.15 7.89 -21.21
CA SER A 21 2.55 8.11 -22.54
C SER A 21 2.95 9.45 -23.18
N ASP A 22 3.45 10.40 -22.38
CA ASP A 22 3.83 11.74 -22.81
C ASP A 22 5.08 12.19 -22.03
N PRO A 23 6.28 12.19 -22.63
CA PRO A 23 7.52 12.58 -21.95
C PRO A 23 7.52 14.02 -21.40
N SER A 24 6.65 14.88 -21.89
CA SER A 24 6.50 16.26 -21.40
C SER A 24 5.37 16.42 -20.37
N GLY A 25 4.73 15.30 -19.99
CA GLY A 25 3.57 15.28 -19.11
C GLY A 25 3.89 15.53 -17.63
N PHE A 26 2.84 15.80 -16.87
CA PHE A 26 2.90 15.84 -15.41
C PHE A 26 2.53 14.47 -14.85
N TYR A 27 3.41 13.91 -14.02
CA TYR A 27 3.26 12.60 -13.39
C TYR A 27 3.18 12.71 -11.88
N VAL A 28 2.56 11.71 -11.25
CA VAL A 28 2.45 11.61 -9.79
C VAL A 28 2.83 10.21 -9.34
N ASP A 29 3.76 10.11 -8.39
CA ASP A 29 4.06 8.89 -7.64
C ASP A 29 3.52 9.06 -6.22
N VAL A 30 2.44 8.36 -5.88
CA VAL A 30 1.79 8.54 -4.58
C VAL A 30 2.40 7.71 -3.44
N THR A 31 3.50 7.00 -3.72
CA THR A 31 4.19 6.07 -2.81
C THR A 31 5.70 6.13 -3.02
N PHE A 32 6.30 7.26 -2.72
CA PHE A 32 7.72 7.56 -3.01
C PHE A 32 8.70 6.55 -2.42
N GLY A 33 8.58 6.23 -1.11
CA GLY A 33 9.42 5.28 -0.40
C GLY A 33 10.92 5.54 -0.59
N GLY A 34 11.62 4.59 -1.23
CA GLY A 34 13.03 4.71 -1.59
C GLY A 34 13.31 5.53 -2.86
N GLY A 35 12.28 6.01 -3.54
CA GLY A 35 12.38 6.83 -4.75
C GLY A 35 12.73 6.06 -6.04
N GLY A 36 12.68 4.74 -6.01
CA GLY A 36 13.11 3.94 -7.17
C GLY A 36 12.19 4.10 -8.39
N HIS A 37 10.88 4.04 -8.21
CA HIS A 37 9.91 4.29 -9.27
C HIS A 37 9.98 5.75 -9.75
N SER A 38 10.08 6.71 -8.82
CA SER A 38 10.23 8.12 -9.15
C SER A 38 11.47 8.41 -10.00
N ARG A 39 12.63 7.81 -9.69
CA ARG A 39 13.83 7.93 -10.54
C ARG A 39 13.60 7.37 -11.93
N ALA A 40 13.01 6.19 -12.04
CA ALA A 40 12.73 5.57 -13.33
C ALA A 40 11.70 6.35 -14.17
N ILE A 41 10.77 7.08 -13.55
CA ILE A 41 9.87 8.02 -14.24
C ILE A 41 10.68 9.22 -14.75
N LEU A 42 11.51 9.85 -13.91
CA LEU A 42 12.35 11.00 -14.28
C LEU A 42 13.31 10.69 -15.43
N ASP A 43 13.85 9.47 -15.48
CA ASP A 43 14.73 9.01 -16.56
C ASP A 43 14.02 8.89 -17.92
N GLN A 44 12.68 8.81 -17.94
CA GLN A 44 11.86 8.62 -19.14
C GLN A 44 11.06 9.86 -19.54
N ILE A 45 11.06 10.91 -18.73
CA ILE A 45 10.42 12.19 -19.07
C ILE A 45 11.47 13.25 -19.40
N ASP A 46 11.17 14.10 -20.38
CA ASP A 46 12.10 15.17 -20.84
C ASP A 46 11.86 16.46 -20.06
N ASN A 47 10.85 17.24 -20.50
CA ASN A 47 10.43 18.50 -19.86
C ASN A 47 9.24 18.31 -18.91
N GLY A 48 8.81 17.08 -18.70
CA GLY A 48 7.72 16.73 -17.78
C GLY A 48 8.08 17.02 -16.34
N LYS A 49 7.07 16.93 -15.45
CA LYS A 49 7.25 17.11 -14.02
C LYS A 49 6.79 15.87 -13.26
N LEU A 50 7.39 15.63 -12.11
CA LEU A 50 7.02 14.56 -11.19
C LEU A 50 6.76 15.11 -9.80
N LEU A 51 5.56 14.88 -9.27
CA LEU A 51 5.21 15.10 -7.88
C LEU A 51 5.15 13.75 -7.17
N ALA A 52 5.90 13.60 -6.10
CA ALA A 52 5.86 12.40 -5.29
C ALA A 52 5.22 12.66 -3.91
N PHE A 53 4.58 11.63 -3.38
CA PHE A 53 3.98 11.63 -2.04
C PHE A 53 4.63 10.57 -1.17
N ASP A 54 4.82 10.89 0.08
CA ASP A 54 5.00 9.90 1.13
C ASP A 54 4.47 10.45 2.44
N GLN A 55 3.82 9.60 3.24
CA GLN A 55 3.37 9.97 4.58
C GLN A 55 4.47 9.79 5.64
N ASP A 56 5.51 9.00 5.32
CA ASP A 56 6.62 8.75 6.22
C ASP A 56 7.67 9.86 6.10
N ALA A 57 7.99 10.50 7.24
CA ALA A 57 9.05 11.51 7.28
C ALA A 57 10.41 10.95 6.87
N ASP A 58 10.67 9.65 7.15
CA ASP A 58 11.95 9.01 6.85
C ASP A 58 12.18 8.89 5.33
N ALA A 59 11.13 8.93 4.51
CA ALA A 59 11.25 8.90 3.06
C ALA A 59 11.99 10.13 2.49
N SER A 60 11.97 11.26 3.20
CA SER A 60 12.67 12.50 2.79
C SER A 60 14.20 12.34 2.65
N VAL A 61 14.80 11.36 3.32
CA VAL A 61 16.23 11.04 3.19
C VAL A 61 16.60 10.60 1.76
N ASN A 62 15.63 10.07 1.02
CA ASN A 62 15.81 9.60 -0.36
C ASN A 62 15.55 10.69 -1.42
N HIS A 63 15.40 11.96 -1.00
CA HIS A 63 15.09 13.08 -1.89
C HIS A 63 15.92 13.07 -3.18
N ILE A 64 15.27 13.38 -4.30
CA ILE A 64 15.92 13.43 -5.61
C ILE A 64 16.21 14.89 -5.96
N THR A 65 17.48 15.17 -6.29
CA THR A 65 17.90 16.50 -6.73
C THR A 65 17.71 16.61 -8.24
N ASP A 66 16.53 17.06 -8.65
CA ASP A 66 16.12 17.30 -10.03
C ASP A 66 15.06 18.40 -10.03
N ASP A 67 15.21 19.43 -10.87
CA ASP A 67 14.28 20.58 -10.95
C ASP A 67 12.85 20.19 -11.40
N ARG A 68 12.71 19.04 -12.01
CA ARG A 68 11.43 18.46 -12.42
C ARG A 68 10.70 17.72 -11.29
N PHE A 69 11.39 17.47 -10.16
CA PHE A 69 10.92 16.65 -9.05
C PHE A 69 10.48 17.50 -7.87
N SER A 70 9.36 17.08 -7.26
CA SER A 70 8.91 17.61 -5.96
C SER A 70 8.41 16.48 -5.09
N LEU A 71 8.73 16.53 -3.79
CA LEU A 71 8.25 15.57 -2.79
C LEU A 71 7.37 16.28 -1.76
N VAL A 72 6.18 15.72 -1.52
CA VAL A 72 5.23 16.22 -0.52
C VAL A 72 5.01 15.16 0.56
N ARG A 73 5.19 15.56 1.83
CA ARG A 73 4.91 14.69 2.96
C ARG A 73 3.40 14.65 3.24
N GLN A 74 2.69 13.79 2.52
CA GLN A 74 1.25 13.62 2.64
C GLN A 74 0.84 12.18 2.34
N ASN A 75 -0.28 11.75 2.94
CA ASN A 75 -0.94 10.51 2.56
C ASN A 75 -1.69 10.72 1.24
N PHE A 76 -1.61 9.74 0.34
CA PHE A 76 -2.25 9.78 -0.99
C PHE A 76 -3.79 9.89 -0.95
N ARG A 77 -4.41 9.63 0.20
CA ARG A 77 -5.85 9.91 0.41
C ARG A 77 -6.22 11.39 0.19
N ASN A 78 -5.23 12.28 0.24
CA ASN A 78 -5.40 13.72 0.06
C ASN A 78 -4.99 14.21 -1.34
N ILE A 79 -4.87 13.31 -2.33
CA ILE A 79 -4.30 13.64 -3.65
C ILE A 79 -4.99 14.83 -4.31
N GLN A 80 -6.31 14.93 -4.27
CA GLN A 80 -7.05 16.02 -4.89
C GLN A 80 -6.65 17.37 -4.29
N ASN A 81 -6.68 17.50 -2.96
CA ASN A 81 -6.34 18.75 -2.27
C ASN A 81 -4.89 19.19 -2.53
N VAL A 82 -3.98 18.22 -2.56
CA VAL A 82 -2.55 18.49 -2.83
C VAL A 82 -2.36 18.97 -4.26
N LEU A 83 -2.98 18.33 -5.25
CA LEU A 83 -2.86 18.73 -6.65
C LEU A 83 -3.47 20.12 -6.90
N GLU A 84 -4.60 20.44 -6.28
CA GLU A 84 -5.22 21.77 -6.34
C GLU A 84 -4.30 22.83 -5.75
N ALA A 85 -3.67 22.58 -4.61
CA ALA A 85 -2.72 23.48 -3.98
C ALA A 85 -1.41 23.64 -4.74
N PHE A 86 -0.95 22.56 -5.42
CA PHE A 86 0.33 22.55 -6.12
C PHE A 86 0.29 23.30 -7.46
N GLY A 87 -0.85 23.32 -8.12
CA GLY A 87 -1.09 24.15 -9.31
C GLY A 87 -0.35 23.76 -10.58
N ASN A 88 0.26 22.59 -10.68
CA ASN A 88 1.01 22.11 -11.87
C ASN A 88 0.13 21.54 -12.99
N GLY A 89 -1.18 21.70 -12.89
CA GLY A 89 -2.12 21.15 -13.85
C GLY A 89 -2.60 19.74 -13.51
N VAL A 90 -3.15 19.05 -14.51
CA VAL A 90 -3.78 17.73 -14.33
C VAL A 90 -2.80 16.64 -14.76
N PRO A 91 -2.45 15.67 -13.89
CA PRO A 91 -1.49 14.62 -14.23
C PRO A 91 -1.99 13.73 -15.39
N VAL A 92 -1.04 13.35 -16.26
CA VAL A 92 -1.26 12.39 -17.34
C VAL A 92 -1.00 10.96 -16.91
N GLY A 93 -0.29 10.77 -15.78
CA GLY A 93 -0.02 9.45 -15.21
C GLY A 93 0.09 9.50 -13.69
N ILE A 94 -0.47 8.49 -13.03
CA ILE A 94 -0.40 8.31 -11.57
C ILE A 94 0.08 6.89 -11.27
N LEU A 95 1.13 6.76 -10.46
CA LEU A 95 1.67 5.51 -9.96
C LEU A 95 1.37 5.36 -8.46
N ALA A 96 1.00 4.15 -8.06
CA ALA A 96 0.94 3.75 -6.66
C ALA A 96 1.60 2.37 -6.47
N ASP A 97 2.63 2.29 -5.63
CA ASP A 97 3.22 1.02 -5.17
C ASP A 97 2.84 0.83 -3.70
N LEU A 98 1.75 0.07 -3.45
CA LEU A 98 1.12 0.00 -2.14
C LEU A 98 1.92 -0.84 -1.14
N GLY A 99 1.60 -0.71 0.13
CA GLY A 99 2.20 -1.46 1.23
C GLY A 99 3.34 -0.73 1.92
N VAL A 100 4.18 -1.47 2.62
CA VAL A 100 5.32 -0.93 3.39
C VAL A 100 6.56 -0.79 2.52
N SER A 101 7.30 0.27 2.71
CA SER A 101 8.62 0.41 2.09
C SER A 101 9.59 -0.63 2.67
N SER A 102 10.61 -1.00 1.90
CA SER A 102 11.66 -1.90 2.41
C SER A 102 12.36 -1.33 3.63
N TYR A 103 12.57 -0.01 3.68
CA TYR A 103 13.13 0.66 4.84
C TYR A 103 12.28 0.45 6.10
N GLN A 104 10.96 0.65 6.00
CA GLN A 104 10.04 0.41 7.12
C GLN A 104 10.09 -1.04 7.62
N PHE A 105 10.16 -1.99 6.69
CA PHE A 105 10.17 -3.42 7.02
C PHE A 105 11.52 -3.91 7.58
N ASP A 106 12.63 -3.34 7.12
CA ASP A 106 13.99 -3.73 7.50
C ASP A 106 14.52 -2.96 8.70
N ASN A 107 13.88 -1.84 9.07
CA ASN A 107 14.20 -1.12 10.30
C ASN A 107 13.47 -1.76 11.49
N PRO A 108 14.19 -2.42 12.42
CA PRO A 108 13.57 -3.12 13.54
C PRO A 108 12.71 -2.21 14.41
N GLU A 109 13.14 -0.97 14.68
CA GLU A 109 12.48 0.01 15.54
C GLU A 109 11.07 0.41 15.06
N ARG A 110 10.73 0.12 13.79
CA ARG A 110 9.42 0.43 13.22
C ARG A 110 8.36 -0.61 13.56
N GLY A 111 8.73 -1.78 14.10
CA GLY A 111 7.81 -2.82 14.57
C GLY A 111 7.02 -3.57 13.48
N PHE A 112 7.32 -3.41 12.20
CA PHE A 112 6.60 -4.09 11.09
C PHE A 112 6.95 -5.59 10.97
N SER A 113 8.04 -6.03 11.59
CA SER A 113 8.54 -7.40 11.45
C SER A 113 8.56 -8.14 12.79
N PHE A 114 8.08 -9.38 12.79
CA PHE A 114 8.19 -10.29 13.94
C PHE A 114 9.54 -11.00 14.07
N ARG A 115 10.54 -10.59 13.26
CA ARG A 115 11.89 -11.18 13.31
C ARG A 115 12.75 -10.60 14.42
N PHE A 116 12.40 -9.44 14.89
CA PHE A 116 13.13 -8.67 15.90
C PHE A 116 12.21 -8.44 17.10
N ASP A 117 12.79 -8.34 18.29
CA ASP A 117 12.05 -7.96 19.48
C ASP A 117 12.15 -6.46 19.70
N GLU A 118 11.18 -5.74 19.16
CA GLU A 118 11.14 -4.27 19.16
C GLU A 118 9.75 -3.78 19.51
N ARG A 119 9.62 -2.48 19.76
CA ARG A 119 8.32 -1.86 20.06
C ARG A 119 7.29 -2.17 18.98
N LEU A 120 6.07 -2.49 19.39
CA LEU A 120 4.89 -2.64 18.53
C LEU A 120 4.40 -1.25 18.07
N ASP A 121 5.06 -0.66 17.07
CA ASP A 121 4.65 0.64 16.50
C ASP A 121 3.79 0.45 15.25
N MET A 122 4.32 -0.05 14.17
CA MET A 122 3.71 -0.28 12.85
C MET A 122 3.11 0.95 12.17
N ARG A 123 3.34 2.17 12.65
CA ARG A 123 2.87 3.39 11.97
C ARG A 123 3.75 3.70 10.76
N MET A 124 3.16 3.92 9.61
CA MET A 124 3.85 4.50 8.44
C MET A 124 4.11 6.00 8.68
N ASN A 125 3.10 6.73 9.17
CA ASN A 125 3.28 8.10 9.65
C ASN A 125 3.49 8.10 11.16
N LYS A 126 4.72 8.41 11.62
CA LYS A 126 5.08 8.45 13.05
C LYS A 126 4.27 9.46 13.89
N ASP A 127 3.67 10.47 13.23
CA ASP A 127 2.84 11.48 13.91
C ASP A 127 1.38 11.00 14.12
N ALA A 128 1.00 9.83 13.59
CA ALA A 128 -0.32 9.27 13.83
C ALA A 128 -0.51 8.90 15.30
N ALA A 129 -1.71 9.13 15.83
CA ALA A 129 -2.00 8.92 17.25
C ALA A 129 -2.03 7.45 17.66
N LEU A 130 -2.53 6.56 16.79
CA LEU A 130 -2.71 5.14 17.07
C LEU A 130 -1.50 4.34 16.57
N ASP A 131 -0.80 3.64 17.47
CA ASP A 131 0.19 2.64 17.11
C ASP A 131 -0.33 1.21 17.40
N ALA A 132 0.44 0.19 17.01
CA ALA A 132 0.05 -1.20 17.19
C ALA A 132 0.00 -1.61 18.69
N CYS A 133 0.84 -1.01 19.53
CA CYS A 133 0.82 -1.22 20.97
C CYS A 133 -0.50 -0.73 21.56
N ASP A 134 -0.92 0.49 21.24
CA ASP A 134 -2.18 1.05 21.74
C ASP A 134 -3.38 0.28 21.21
N LEU A 135 -3.39 -0.07 19.92
CA LEU A 135 -4.44 -0.87 19.30
C LEU A 135 -4.66 -2.19 20.08
N LEU A 136 -3.58 -2.97 20.28
CA LEU A 136 -3.68 -4.27 20.94
C LEU A 136 -4.09 -4.19 22.42
N ASN A 137 -3.74 -3.09 23.08
CA ASN A 137 -4.04 -2.94 24.51
C ASN A 137 -5.38 -2.24 24.79
N THR A 138 -5.96 -1.48 23.83
CA THR A 138 -7.16 -0.68 24.07
C THR A 138 -8.40 -1.18 23.32
N TYR A 139 -8.25 -1.78 22.14
CA TYR A 139 -9.37 -2.27 21.37
C TYR A 139 -10.14 -3.36 22.12
N ASP A 140 -11.47 -3.32 22.04
CA ASP A 140 -12.32 -4.35 22.62
C ASP A 140 -12.25 -5.67 21.84
N LYS A 141 -12.90 -6.70 22.38
CA LYS A 141 -12.91 -8.03 21.79
C LYS A 141 -13.49 -8.03 20.38
N GLY A 142 -14.60 -7.33 20.18
CA GLY A 142 -15.29 -7.27 18.89
C GLY A 142 -14.46 -6.55 17.83
N GLN A 143 -13.78 -5.46 18.20
CA GLN A 143 -12.89 -4.73 17.32
C GLN A 143 -11.70 -5.59 16.87
N LEU A 144 -11.05 -6.31 17.78
CA LEU A 144 -9.94 -7.21 17.44
C LEU A 144 -10.39 -8.39 16.56
N GLU A 145 -11.53 -9.04 16.90
CA GLU A 145 -12.09 -10.12 16.06
C GLU A 145 -12.38 -9.63 14.63
N ASN A 146 -12.89 -8.41 14.51
CA ASN A 146 -13.19 -7.79 13.23
C ASN A 146 -11.94 -7.53 12.39
N ILE A 147 -10.87 -6.97 12.99
CA ILE A 147 -9.58 -6.75 12.33
C ILE A 147 -9.03 -8.05 11.76
N PHE A 148 -8.96 -9.10 12.58
CA PHE A 148 -8.39 -10.37 12.15
C PHE A 148 -9.24 -11.08 11.10
N SER A 149 -10.56 -11.01 11.18
CA SER A 149 -11.43 -11.62 10.18
C SER A 149 -11.43 -10.84 8.86
N GLN A 150 -11.45 -9.51 8.89
CA GLN A 150 -11.52 -8.69 7.68
C GLN A 150 -10.17 -8.54 6.98
N PHE A 151 -9.09 -8.35 7.73
CA PHE A 151 -7.79 -8.01 7.16
C PHE A 151 -6.80 -9.17 7.13
N GLY A 152 -7.00 -10.15 8.01
CA GLY A 152 -6.15 -11.34 8.07
C GLY A 152 -6.73 -12.57 7.37
N ASP A 153 -7.98 -12.49 6.88
CA ASP A 153 -8.68 -13.65 6.30
C ASP A 153 -8.77 -14.84 7.28
N PHE A 154 -8.90 -14.54 8.58
CA PHE A 154 -9.12 -15.57 9.61
C PHE A 154 -10.59 -15.93 9.69
N LYS A 155 -10.89 -17.23 9.79
CA LYS A 155 -12.25 -17.68 10.06
C LYS A 155 -12.72 -17.19 11.43
N ALA A 156 -14.03 -17.07 11.64
CA ALA A 156 -14.59 -16.56 12.90
C ALA A 156 -14.08 -17.30 14.16
N VAL A 157 -13.89 -18.62 14.08
CA VAL A 157 -13.35 -19.41 15.19
C VAL A 157 -11.87 -19.08 15.45
N GLU A 158 -11.09 -18.91 14.39
CA GLU A 158 -9.67 -18.56 14.48
C GLU A 158 -9.50 -17.13 15.05
N SER A 159 -10.29 -16.16 14.54
CA SER A 159 -10.28 -14.77 15.03
C SER A 159 -10.65 -14.70 16.51
N LYS A 160 -11.70 -15.42 16.95
CA LYS A 160 -12.08 -15.49 18.36
C LYS A 160 -10.98 -16.06 19.25
N ARG A 161 -10.35 -17.16 18.81
CA ARG A 161 -9.27 -17.80 19.56
C ARG A 161 -8.05 -16.88 19.65
N LEU A 162 -7.64 -16.28 18.55
CA LEU A 162 -6.55 -15.32 18.49
C LEU A 162 -6.80 -14.13 19.42
N THR A 163 -7.96 -13.50 19.31
CA THR A 163 -8.36 -12.36 20.15
C THR A 163 -8.40 -12.72 21.63
N SER A 164 -8.93 -13.89 22.01
CA SER A 164 -8.98 -14.29 23.42
C SER A 164 -7.59 -14.40 24.03
N ASN A 165 -6.62 -14.97 23.29
CA ASN A 165 -5.24 -15.08 23.77
C ASN A 165 -4.56 -13.71 23.92
N ILE A 166 -4.79 -12.79 22.98
CA ILE A 166 -4.28 -11.41 23.09
C ILE A 166 -4.86 -10.71 24.31
N ILE A 167 -6.19 -10.82 24.55
CA ILE A 167 -6.84 -10.19 25.70
C ILE A 167 -6.35 -10.80 27.02
N GLU A 168 -6.24 -12.13 27.11
CA GLU A 168 -5.70 -12.80 28.29
C GLU A 168 -4.25 -12.38 28.59
N ALA A 169 -3.44 -12.24 27.54
CA ALA A 169 -2.05 -11.81 27.70
C ALA A 169 -1.96 -10.35 28.20
N ARG A 170 -2.72 -9.41 27.57
CA ARG A 170 -2.66 -7.99 27.96
C ARG A 170 -3.20 -7.70 29.35
N ILE A 171 -4.12 -8.54 29.88
CA ILE A 171 -4.59 -8.43 31.26
C ILE A 171 -3.47 -8.74 32.25
N LYS A 172 -2.57 -9.68 31.91
CA LYS A 172 -1.44 -10.04 32.75
C LYS A 172 -0.31 -9.03 32.65
N ASN A 173 0.07 -8.67 31.42
CA ASN A 173 1.11 -7.71 31.12
C ASN A 173 0.77 -6.98 29.83
N LYS A 174 0.95 -5.65 29.81
CA LYS A 174 0.77 -4.86 28.59
C LYS A 174 1.66 -5.42 27.47
N LEU A 175 1.09 -5.61 26.27
CA LEU A 175 1.83 -6.02 25.08
C LEU A 175 2.55 -4.78 24.52
N THR A 176 3.87 -4.74 24.60
CA THR A 176 4.67 -3.59 24.20
C THR A 176 5.61 -3.87 23.04
N THR A 177 6.03 -5.14 22.91
CA THR A 177 6.98 -5.55 21.88
C THR A 177 6.38 -6.56 20.92
N THR A 178 7.01 -6.69 19.76
CA THR A 178 6.67 -7.70 18.76
C THR A 178 6.74 -9.11 19.33
N GLN A 179 7.71 -9.36 20.23
CA GLN A 179 7.85 -10.66 20.89
C GLN A 179 6.75 -10.92 21.92
N ASP A 180 6.24 -9.91 22.63
CA ASP A 180 5.07 -10.06 23.49
C ASP A 180 3.86 -10.59 22.71
N LEU A 181 3.60 -9.99 21.53
CA LEU A 181 2.54 -10.45 20.65
C LEU A 181 2.80 -11.87 20.13
N VAL A 182 4.01 -12.15 19.63
CA VAL A 182 4.35 -13.47 19.10
C VAL A 182 4.16 -14.54 20.17
N SER A 183 4.68 -14.33 21.39
CA SER A 183 4.66 -15.30 22.47
C SER A 183 3.25 -15.68 22.91
N CYS A 184 2.29 -14.77 22.82
CA CYS A 184 0.91 -15.05 23.23
C CYS A 184 0.05 -15.75 22.16
N ILE A 185 0.57 -15.89 20.90
CA ILE A 185 -0.23 -16.43 19.80
C ILE A 185 0.46 -17.55 18.99
N GLU A 186 1.79 -17.67 19.02
CA GLU A 186 2.53 -18.60 18.15
C GLU A 186 2.16 -20.08 18.33
N PHE A 187 1.76 -20.47 19.56
CA PHE A 187 1.34 -21.84 19.88
C PHE A 187 -0.06 -22.19 19.34
N LEU A 188 -0.80 -21.22 18.79
CA LEU A 188 -2.14 -21.46 18.22
C LEU A 188 -2.10 -22.29 16.93
N VAL A 189 -0.94 -22.40 16.31
CA VAL A 189 -0.73 -23.11 15.06
C VAL A 189 0.53 -23.98 15.10
N PRO A 190 0.58 -25.06 14.28
CA PRO A 190 1.79 -25.84 14.13
C PRO A 190 2.98 -25.03 13.60
N GLN A 191 4.20 -25.41 14.00
CA GLN A 191 5.45 -24.73 13.60
C GLN A 191 5.59 -24.56 12.09
N LYS A 192 5.13 -25.53 11.29
CA LYS A 192 5.21 -25.52 9.82
C LYS A 192 4.52 -24.29 9.19
N VAL A 193 3.46 -23.78 9.79
CA VAL A 193 2.65 -22.64 9.28
C VAL A 193 2.79 -21.39 10.12
N LYS A 194 3.61 -21.40 11.16
CA LYS A 194 3.78 -20.31 12.12
C LYS A 194 4.12 -18.98 11.44
N ASN A 195 5.11 -18.96 10.54
CA ASN A 195 5.51 -17.70 9.89
C ASN A 195 4.39 -17.13 9.01
N GLN A 196 3.63 -17.97 8.31
CA GLN A 196 2.49 -17.53 7.52
C GLN A 196 1.36 -16.99 8.39
N PHE A 197 1.10 -17.64 9.52
CA PHE A 197 0.12 -17.18 10.51
C PHE A 197 0.50 -15.83 11.09
N LEU A 198 1.74 -15.68 11.58
CA LEU A 198 2.25 -14.42 12.11
C LEU A 198 2.22 -13.28 11.08
N ALA A 199 2.62 -13.55 9.84
CA ALA A 199 2.55 -12.56 8.76
C ALA A 199 1.13 -12.04 8.56
N ARG A 200 0.11 -12.90 8.61
CA ARG A 200 -1.31 -12.52 8.51
C ARG A 200 -1.77 -11.68 9.71
N VAL A 201 -1.33 -12.03 10.92
CA VAL A 201 -1.63 -11.27 12.14
C VAL A 201 -1.02 -9.87 12.08
N PHE A 202 0.27 -9.77 11.77
CA PHE A 202 0.97 -8.49 11.63
C PHE A 202 0.39 -7.63 10.50
N GLN A 203 0.06 -8.22 9.35
CA GLN A 203 -0.64 -7.55 8.27
C GLN A 203 -1.98 -6.97 8.72
N SER A 204 -2.77 -7.71 9.47
CA SER A 204 -4.08 -7.25 9.95
C SER A 204 -3.98 -6.02 10.84
N ILE A 205 -3.03 -6.05 11.78
CA ILE A 205 -2.76 -4.93 12.69
C ILE A 205 -2.25 -3.72 11.91
N ARG A 206 -1.30 -3.93 10.99
CA ARG A 206 -0.73 -2.88 10.15
C ARG A 206 -1.79 -2.15 9.31
N ILE A 207 -2.67 -2.91 8.67
CA ILE A 207 -3.76 -2.37 7.86
C ILE A 207 -4.66 -1.46 8.71
N GLU A 208 -4.98 -1.87 9.92
CA GLU A 208 -5.81 -1.07 10.84
C GLU A 208 -5.08 0.17 11.33
N VAL A 209 -3.85 0.03 11.85
CA VAL A 209 -3.04 1.15 12.35
C VAL A 209 -2.90 2.25 11.31
N ASN A 210 -2.67 1.88 10.05
CA ASN A 210 -2.41 2.84 8.96
C ASN A 210 -3.65 3.18 8.14
N GLN A 211 -4.81 2.59 8.46
CA GLN A 211 -6.06 2.78 7.71
C GLN A 211 -5.87 2.55 6.19
N GLU A 212 -5.05 1.53 5.82
CA GLU A 212 -4.55 1.33 4.47
C GLU A 212 -5.67 1.17 3.44
N LEU A 213 -6.68 0.33 3.74
CA LEU A 213 -7.79 0.10 2.82
C LEU A 213 -8.73 1.29 2.71
N ASN A 214 -8.92 2.05 3.79
CA ASN A 214 -9.73 3.27 3.76
C ASN A 214 -9.03 4.35 2.91
N ALA A 215 -7.72 4.54 3.11
CA ALA A 215 -6.92 5.46 2.31
C ALA A 215 -6.95 5.07 0.82
N LEU A 216 -6.87 3.77 0.50
CA LEU A 216 -6.97 3.28 -0.87
C LEU A 216 -8.35 3.56 -1.49
N VAL A 217 -9.44 3.34 -0.76
CA VAL A 217 -10.79 3.65 -1.24
C VAL A 217 -10.97 5.14 -1.52
N GLU A 218 -10.49 6.00 -0.60
CA GLU A 218 -10.54 7.45 -0.76
C GLU A 218 -9.72 7.92 -1.97
N PHE A 219 -8.53 7.36 -2.16
CA PHE A 219 -7.67 7.63 -3.31
C PHE A 219 -8.34 7.22 -4.63
N LEU A 220 -8.83 5.98 -4.72
CA LEU A 220 -9.47 5.46 -5.92
C LEU A 220 -10.66 6.34 -6.34
N ASN A 221 -11.49 6.77 -5.38
CA ASN A 221 -12.66 7.61 -5.65
C ASN A 221 -12.28 9.03 -6.16
N GLN A 222 -11.07 9.51 -5.94
CA GLN A 222 -10.58 10.79 -6.43
C GLN A 222 -9.99 10.69 -7.86
N LEU A 223 -9.49 9.51 -8.26
CA LEU A 223 -8.83 9.31 -9.55
C LEU A 223 -9.59 9.87 -10.77
N PRO A 224 -10.93 9.69 -10.90
CA PRO A 224 -11.65 10.25 -12.02
C PRO A 224 -11.61 11.78 -12.13
N LYS A 225 -11.42 12.46 -11.01
CA LYS A 225 -11.38 13.93 -10.93
C LYS A 225 -9.96 14.48 -11.18
N VAL A 226 -8.94 13.78 -10.69
CA VAL A 226 -7.57 14.28 -10.67
C VAL A 226 -6.72 13.82 -11.85
N LEU A 227 -7.11 12.79 -12.59
CA LEU A 227 -6.36 12.29 -13.73
C LEU A 227 -6.89 12.91 -15.04
N LYS A 228 -6.02 13.28 -15.97
CA LYS A 228 -6.38 13.76 -17.32
C LYS A 228 -7.16 12.69 -18.08
N ASN A 229 -8.09 13.09 -18.92
CA ASN A 229 -8.73 12.18 -19.87
C ASN A 229 -7.65 11.51 -20.73
N GLU A 230 -7.78 10.22 -21.01
CA GLU A 230 -6.77 9.39 -21.65
C GLU A 230 -5.49 9.16 -20.80
N GLY A 231 -5.38 9.76 -19.61
CA GLY A 231 -4.29 9.51 -18.66
C GLY A 231 -4.33 8.10 -18.09
N ILE A 232 -3.19 7.63 -17.60
CA ILE A 232 -2.99 6.27 -17.11
C ILE A 232 -2.75 6.25 -15.60
N VAL A 233 -3.40 5.33 -14.91
CA VAL A 233 -3.09 5.01 -13.52
C VAL A 233 -2.56 3.58 -13.43
N SER A 234 -1.42 3.39 -12.76
CA SER A 234 -0.77 2.11 -12.52
C SER A 234 -0.68 1.85 -11.02
N ILE A 235 -1.24 0.73 -10.54
CA ILE A 235 -1.27 0.41 -9.11
C ILE A 235 -0.70 -0.99 -8.89
N ILE A 236 0.32 -1.08 -8.03
CA ILE A 236 0.90 -2.33 -7.55
C ILE A 236 0.30 -2.64 -6.18
N THR A 237 -0.18 -3.86 -6.01
CA THR A 237 -0.82 -4.37 -4.78
C THR A 237 -0.11 -5.62 -4.31
N TYR A 238 -0.08 -5.89 -3.00
CA TYR A 238 0.65 -7.03 -2.42
C TYR A 238 -0.23 -8.06 -1.73
N HIS A 239 -1.49 -7.75 -1.49
CA HIS A 239 -2.45 -8.70 -0.92
C HIS A 239 -3.81 -8.64 -1.59
N SER A 240 -4.62 -9.68 -1.34
CA SER A 240 -5.91 -9.88 -2.00
C SER A 240 -6.93 -8.78 -1.76
N LEU A 241 -6.88 -8.12 -0.61
CA LEU A 241 -7.83 -7.06 -0.25
C LEU A 241 -7.60 -5.82 -1.11
N GLU A 242 -6.34 -5.36 -1.24
CA GLU A 242 -5.98 -4.25 -2.14
C GLU A 242 -6.34 -4.60 -3.59
N ASP A 243 -5.87 -5.77 -4.07
CA ASP A 243 -6.10 -6.21 -5.45
C ASP A 243 -7.60 -6.25 -5.80
N ARG A 244 -8.44 -6.67 -4.85
CA ARG A 244 -9.89 -6.69 -5.01
C ARG A 244 -10.48 -5.30 -5.18
N LEU A 245 -10.09 -4.33 -4.34
CA LEU A 245 -10.55 -2.94 -4.44
C LEU A 245 -10.16 -2.31 -5.77
N VAL A 246 -8.89 -2.40 -6.16
CA VAL A 246 -8.36 -1.85 -7.41
C VAL A 246 -9.03 -2.52 -8.62
N LYS A 247 -9.12 -3.86 -8.63
CA LYS A 247 -9.79 -4.61 -9.70
C LYS A 247 -11.25 -4.18 -9.86
N ASN A 248 -11.99 -4.10 -8.76
CA ASN A 248 -13.39 -3.71 -8.76
C ASN A 248 -13.54 -2.29 -9.30
N PHE A 249 -12.78 -1.36 -8.77
CA PHE A 249 -12.84 0.04 -9.16
C PHE A 249 -12.56 0.24 -10.67
N PHE A 250 -11.49 -0.34 -11.19
CA PHE A 250 -11.19 -0.23 -12.62
C PHE A 250 -12.22 -0.92 -13.52
N LYS A 251 -12.88 -1.96 -13.03
CA LYS A 251 -13.88 -2.70 -13.79
C LYS A 251 -15.27 -2.05 -13.77
N THR A 252 -15.67 -1.48 -12.64
CA THR A 252 -17.06 -1.06 -12.41
C THR A 252 -17.21 0.41 -12.03
N GLY A 253 -16.12 1.11 -11.72
CA GLY A 253 -16.14 2.51 -11.26
C GLY A 253 -16.34 2.66 -9.75
N ASN A 254 -16.49 1.56 -9.00
CA ASN A 254 -16.61 1.59 -7.54
C ASN A 254 -15.88 0.42 -6.88
N CYS A 255 -15.46 0.61 -5.62
CA CYS A 255 -14.68 -0.39 -4.87
C CYS A 255 -15.49 -1.63 -4.45
N LYS A 256 -16.83 -1.56 -4.45
CA LYS A 256 -17.71 -2.69 -4.14
C LYS A 256 -17.77 -3.69 -5.28
N GLY A 257 -17.60 -3.23 -6.53
CA GLY A 257 -17.67 -4.05 -7.73
C GLY A 257 -19.09 -4.15 -8.29
N ASP A 258 -19.98 -3.28 -7.85
CA ASP A 258 -21.37 -3.21 -8.33
C ASP A 258 -21.39 -2.56 -9.72
N LEU A 259 -22.13 -3.15 -10.65
CA LEU A 259 -22.32 -2.61 -11.99
C LEU A 259 -23.46 -1.59 -11.97
N GLU A 260 -23.13 -0.31 -12.01
CA GLU A 260 -24.09 0.74 -12.23
C GLU A 260 -24.39 0.85 -13.73
N LYS A 261 -25.64 0.64 -14.11
CA LYS A 261 -26.11 0.76 -15.49
C LYS A 261 -27.00 1.98 -15.63
N ASP A 262 -26.81 2.71 -16.73
CA ASP A 262 -27.77 3.75 -17.12
C ASP A 262 -29.12 3.16 -17.56
N PHE A 263 -30.08 4.03 -17.85
CA PHE A 263 -31.41 3.61 -18.31
C PHE A 263 -31.37 2.75 -19.59
N PHE A 264 -30.32 2.86 -20.39
CA PHE A 264 -30.11 2.09 -21.63
C PHE A 264 -29.30 0.80 -21.40
N GLY A 265 -28.92 0.48 -20.16
CA GLY A 265 -28.15 -0.70 -19.82
C GLY A 265 -26.63 -0.58 -20.00
N ASN A 266 -26.12 0.60 -20.36
CA ASN A 266 -24.67 0.85 -20.47
C ASN A 266 -24.05 0.94 -19.09
N VAL A 267 -22.88 0.31 -18.90
CA VAL A 267 -22.12 0.40 -17.66
C VAL A 267 -21.35 1.71 -17.65
N SER A 268 -21.69 2.56 -16.66
CA SER A 268 -20.92 3.78 -16.40
C SER A 268 -19.64 3.42 -15.64
N LYS A 269 -18.51 3.42 -16.32
CA LYS A 269 -17.20 3.22 -15.69
C LYS A 269 -16.21 4.29 -16.16
N PRO A 270 -15.42 4.88 -15.25
CA PRO A 270 -14.50 5.96 -15.61
C PRO A 270 -13.20 5.46 -16.26
N PHE A 271 -12.91 4.17 -16.23
CA PHE A 271 -11.66 3.61 -16.70
C PHE A 271 -11.84 2.42 -17.65
N ASP A 272 -10.91 2.29 -18.59
CA ASP A 272 -10.68 1.09 -19.38
C ASP A 272 -9.38 0.42 -18.94
N LEU A 273 -9.44 -0.91 -18.77
CA LEU A 273 -8.26 -1.69 -18.39
C LEU A 273 -7.23 -1.68 -19.53
N VAL A 274 -5.98 -1.33 -19.22
CA VAL A 274 -4.84 -1.48 -20.15
C VAL A 274 -4.56 -2.97 -20.37
N ASN A 275 -4.57 -3.75 -19.29
CA ASN A 275 -4.39 -5.20 -19.34
C ASN A 275 -5.56 -5.91 -18.65
N LYS A 276 -6.17 -6.91 -19.31
CA LYS A 276 -7.30 -7.69 -18.75
C LYS A 276 -6.92 -8.46 -17.49
N LYS A 277 -5.67 -8.98 -17.44
CA LYS A 277 -5.11 -9.67 -16.26
C LYS A 277 -4.05 -8.79 -15.60
N PRO A 278 -3.84 -8.91 -14.29
CA PRO A 278 -2.73 -8.21 -13.64
C PRO A 278 -1.39 -8.72 -14.20
N ILE A 279 -0.42 -7.84 -14.29
CA ILE A 279 0.98 -8.21 -14.53
C ILE A 279 1.55 -8.64 -13.18
N VAL A 280 2.27 -9.77 -13.17
CA VAL A 280 2.91 -10.31 -11.98
C VAL A 280 4.43 -10.41 -12.22
N PRO A 281 5.25 -10.36 -11.16
CA PRO A 281 6.69 -10.58 -11.27
C PRO A 281 7.00 -11.95 -11.88
N ASP A 282 8.05 -12.01 -12.65
CA ASP A 282 8.58 -13.27 -13.15
C ASP A 282 9.47 -13.98 -12.11
N ASP A 283 9.87 -15.22 -12.40
CA ASP A 283 10.69 -16.03 -11.49
C ASP A 283 12.07 -15.40 -11.22
N ALA A 284 12.63 -14.64 -12.18
CA ALA A 284 13.90 -13.96 -12.03
C ALA A 284 13.76 -12.79 -11.03
N GLU A 285 12.71 -11.98 -11.15
CA GLU A 285 12.41 -10.89 -10.22
C GLU A 285 12.13 -11.43 -8.82
N ILE A 286 11.32 -12.50 -8.68
CA ILE A 286 11.02 -13.14 -7.39
C ILE A 286 12.29 -13.68 -6.72
N LYS A 287 13.23 -14.20 -7.51
CA LYS A 287 14.49 -14.72 -7.01
C LYS A 287 15.39 -13.62 -6.48
N LEU A 288 15.42 -12.46 -7.15
CA LEU A 288 16.16 -11.27 -6.71
C LEU A 288 15.47 -10.55 -5.55
N ASN A 289 14.14 -10.44 -5.59
CA ASN A 289 13.33 -9.79 -4.57
C ASN A 289 12.15 -10.70 -4.16
N PRO A 290 12.32 -11.57 -3.16
CA PRO A 290 11.24 -12.46 -2.69
C PRO A 290 9.97 -11.75 -2.21
N ARG A 291 10.05 -10.46 -1.85
CA ARG A 291 8.91 -9.63 -1.46
C ARG A 291 7.97 -9.34 -2.62
N ALA A 292 8.49 -9.38 -3.86
CA ALA A 292 7.70 -9.19 -5.06
C ALA A 292 6.70 -10.33 -5.33
N ARG A 293 6.88 -11.51 -4.71
CA ARG A 293 6.09 -12.73 -5.02
C ARG A 293 4.58 -12.53 -5.09
N SER A 294 4.03 -11.70 -4.24
CA SER A 294 2.57 -11.45 -4.16
C SER A 294 2.13 -10.23 -4.95
N ALA A 295 3.06 -9.51 -5.56
CA ALA A 295 2.79 -8.26 -6.26
C ALA A 295 1.91 -8.48 -7.51
N LYS A 296 1.01 -7.53 -7.74
CA LYS A 296 0.15 -7.48 -8.92
C LYS A 296 0.03 -6.04 -9.40
N LEU A 297 0.50 -5.78 -10.59
CA LEU A 297 0.31 -4.51 -11.26
C LEU A 297 -0.99 -4.50 -12.07
N ARG A 298 -1.81 -3.50 -11.84
CA ARG A 298 -2.98 -3.19 -12.67
C ARG A 298 -2.86 -1.77 -13.21
N SER A 299 -3.02 -1.63 -14.52
CA SER A 299 -3.05 -0.33 -15.17
C SER A 299 -4.38 -0.11 -15.86
N ALA A 300 -4.89 1.11 -15.75
CA ALA A 300 -6.13 1.52 -16.37
C ALA A 300 -6.02 2.93 -16.96
N LYS A 301 -6.69 3.15 -18.07
CA LYS A 301 -6.73 4.40 -18.81
C LYS A 301 -8.06 5.10 -18.53
N LYS A 302 -8.02 6.38 -18.15
CA LYS A 302 -9.24 7.15 -17.96
C LYS A 302 -9.94 7.38 -19.29
N ARG A 303 -11.25 7.17 -19.30
CA ARG A 303 -12.10 7.46 -20.45
C ARG A 303 -12.21 8.98 -20.70
N LYS A 304 -12.59 9.32 -21.94
CA LYS A 304 -12.90 10.70 -22.34
C LYS A 304 -14.14 11.22 -21.60
#